data_78f1c998f3685773b3c02904aa262e51
#
_entry.id   78f1c998f3685773b3c02904aa262e51
#
_cell.length_a   1.000
_cell.length_b   1.000
_cell.length_c   1.000
_cell.angle_alpha   90.00
_cell.angle_beta   90.00
_cell.angle_gamma   90.00
#
_symmetry.space_group_name_H-M   'P 1'
#
loop_
_entity.id
_entity.type
_entity.pdbx_description
1 polymer ?
#
loop_
_entity_poly.entity_id
_entity_poly.type
_entity_poly.pdbx_seq_one_letter_code
_entity_poly.pdbx_strand_id
1 'polypeptide(L)'
;MKFEELKVGQKASVQKTFTAADVNAFAGISLDVNPIHMSDAYAKETVFGKRIVHGILTSGLISAVLANKLPGPGTIYLGQELRFTVPVFLGDDVTAEVEIAEIREDK
;
A
#
# COMPACT_ATOMS: atom_id res chain seq x y z
N MET A 1 8.66 18.12 -2.43
CA MET A 1 8.80 19.04 -3.59
C MET A 1 7.95 20.28 -3.37
N LYS A 2 8.38 21.37 -3.90
CA LYS A 2 7.56 22.59 -3.90
C LYS A 2 6.45 22.45 -4.95
N PHE A 3 5.33 23.12 -4.71
CA PHE A 3 4.17 23.06 -5.62
C PHE A 3 4.55 23.41 -7.06
N GLU A 4 5.40 24.42 -7.24
CA GLU A 4 5.83 24.88 -8.55
C GLU A 4 6.67 23.85 -9.34
N GLU A 5 7.22 22.87 -8.63
CA GLU A 5 8.04 21.80 -9.24
C GLU A 5 7.19 20.64 -9.74
N LEU A 6 5.89 20.59 -9.36
CA LEU A 6 5.02 19.49 -9.73
C LEU A 6 4.52 19.62 -11.16
N LYS A 7 4.53 18.50 -11.90
CA LYS A 7 4.07 18.43 -13.28
C LYS A 7 3.27 17.16 -13.51
N VAL A 8 2.21 17.27 -14.28
CA VAL A 8 1.45 16.11 -14.72
C VAL A 8 2.37 15.13 -15.44
N GLY A 9 2.25 13.87 -15.14
CA GLY A 9 3.08 12.81 -15.72
C GLY A 9 4.30 12.42 -14.90
N GLN A 10 4.66 13.19 -13.87
CA GLN A 10 5.74 12.80 -12.97
C GLN A 10 5.39 11.52 -12.25
N LYS A 11 6.38 10.67 -12.05
CA LYS A 11 6.22 9.37 -11.38
C LYS A 11 7.24 9.18 -10.28
N ALA A 12 6.86 8.41 -9.27
CA ALA A 12 7.78 7.92 -8.26
C ALA A 12 7.28 6.57 -7.75
N SER A 13 8.18 5.78 -7.19
CA SER A 13 7.82 4.44 -6.72
C SER A 13 8.60 4.05 -5.47
N VAL A 14 8.04 3.07 -4.75
CA VAL A 14 8.67 2.40 -3.61
C VAL A 14 8.39 0.91 -3.76
N GLN A 15 9.38 0.08 -3.47
CA GLN A 15 9.25 -1.37 -3.49
C GLN A 15 9.49 -1.93 -2.10
N LYS A 16 8.73 -2.95 -1.73
CA LYS A 16 8.88 -3.62 -0.45
C LYS A 16 8.49 -5.09 -0.58
N THR A 17 9.22 -5.95 0.13
CA THR A 17 8.82 -7.34 0.35
C THR A 17 7.98 -7.40 1.62
N PHE A 18 6.76 -7.92 1.54
CA PHE A 18 5.88 -8.06 2.70
C PHE A 18 6.14 -9.40 3.40
N THR A 19 6.53 -9.32 4.66
CA THR A 19 6.88 -10.48 5.48
C THR A 19 5.78 -10.83 6.49
N ALA A 20 5.91 -12.01 7.11
CA ALA A 20 5.01 -12.37 8.21
C ALA A 20 5.07 -11.37 9.35
N ALA A 21 6.27 -10.84 9.64
CA ALA A 21 6.43 -9.80 10.67
C ALA A 21 5.63 -8.54 10.35
N ASP A 22 5.62 -8.11 9.08
CA ASP A 22 4.84 -6.95 8.64
C ASP A 22 3.35 -7.19 8.84
N VAL A 23 2.86 -8.35 8.45
CA VAL A 23 1.44 -8.71 8.57
C VAL A 23 1.03 -8.76 10.05
N ASN A 24 1.86 -9.37 10.89
CA ASN A 24 1.60 -9.46 12.32
C ASN A 24 1.59 -8.08 12.99
N ALA A 25 2.52 -7.20 12.61
CA ALA A 25 2.56 -5.83 13.12
C ALA A 25 1.31 -5.05 12.71
N PHE A 26 0.91 -5.15 11.46
CA PHE A 26 -0.29 -4.47 10.96
C PHE A 26 -1.54 -4.98 11.65
N ALA A 27 -1.66 -6.29 11.86
CA ALA A 27 -2.79 -6.88 12.58
C ALA A 27 -2.89 -6.31 14.00
N GLY A 28 -1.76 -6.12 14.68
CA GLY A 28 -1.73 -5.53 16.02
C GLY A 28 -2.13 -4.06 16.04
N ILE A 29 -1.81 -3.31 14.99
CA ILE A 29 -2.12 -1.89 14.88
C ILE A 29 -3.58 -1.68 14.44
N SER A 30 -4.02 -2.42 13.43
CA SER A 30 -5.35 -2.25 12.81
C SER A 30 -6.45 -3.03 13.50
N LEU A 31 -6.10 -4.05 14.29
CA LEU A 31 -7.00 -5.03 14.88
C LEU A 31 -7.66 -5.95 13.84
N ASP A 32 -7.17 -5.95 12.62
CA ASP A 32 -7.62 -6.88 11.56
C ASP A 32 -6.87 -8.19 11.70
N VAL A 33 -7.45 -9.10 12.47
CA VAL A 33 -6.87 -10.41 12.75
C VAL A 33 -7.59 -11.54 12.02
N ASN A 34 -8.14 -11.24 10.85
CA ASN A 34 -8.82 -12.24 10.04
C ASN A 34 -7.86 -13.43 9.81
N PRO A 35 -8.30 -14.66 10.07
CA PRO A 35 -7.42 -15.82 9.98
C PRO A 35 -6.79 -16.06 8.61
N ILE A 36 -7.35 -15.51 7.52
CA ILE A 36 -6.73 -15.59 6.20
C ILE A 36 -5.36 -14.89 6.17
N HIS A 37 -5.15 -13.91 7.06
CA HIS A 37 -3.88 -13.21 7.19
C HIS A 37 -2.99 -13.82 8.28
N MET A 38 -3.57 -14.48 9.27
CA MET A 38 -2.89 -14.84 10.51
C MET A 38 -2.59 -16.32 10.66
N SER A 39 -3.31 -17.21 9.98
CA SER A 39 -3.22 -18.65 10.20
C SER A 39 -2.90 -19.41 8.92
N ASP A 40 -1.73 -20.08 8.91
CA ASP A 40 -1.37 -20.95 7.79
C ASP A 40 -2.33 -22.12 7.63
N ALA A 41 -2.77 -22.70 8.74
CA ALA A 41 -3.70 -23.82 8.72
C ALA A 41 -5.05 -23.43 8.12
N TYR A 42 -5.56 -22.26 8.49
CA TYR A 42 -6.81 -21.74 7.93
C TYR A 42 -6.65 -21.42 6.45
N ALA A 43 -5.59 -20.71 6.10
CA ALA A 43 -5.34 -20.26 4.72
C ALA A 43 -5.19 -21.43 3.75
N LYS A 44 -4.59 -22.52 4.20
CA LYS A 44 -4.39 -23.73 3.39
C LYS A 44 -5.72 -24.31 2.87
N GLU A 45 -6.79 -24.15 3.65
CA GLU A 45 -8.11 -24.67 3.29
C GLU A 45 -8.92 -23.68 2.45
N THR A 46 -8.38 -22.51 2.14
CA THR A 46 -9.05 -21.50 1.30
C THR A 46 -8.60 -21.61 -0.14
N VAL A 47 -9.33 -20.90 -1.02
CA VAL A 47 -8.98 -20.79 -2.44
C VAL A 47 -7.57 -20.22 -2.64
N PHE A 48 -7.04 -19.43 -1.70
CA PHE A 48 -5.71 -18.84 -1.79
C PHE A 48 -4.60 -19.86 -1.48
N GLY A 49 -4.86 -20.88 -0.68
CA GLY A 49 -3.90 -21.93 -0.34
C GLY A 49 -2.83 -21.55 0.68
N LYS A 50 -2.62 -20.26 0.93
CA LYS A 50 -1.66 -19.74 1.90
C LYS A 50 -2.06 -18.34 2.34
N ARG A 51 -1.44 -17.87 3.42
CA ARG A 51 -1.76 -16.55 3.99
C ARG A 51 -1.54 -15.44 2.98
N ILE A 52 -2.46 -14.49 2.96
CA ILE A 52 -2.34 -13.29 2.12
C ILE A 52 -2.08 -12.06 2.99
N VAL A 53 -1.47 -11.05 2.38
CA VAL A 53 -1.22 -9.76 3.01
C VAL A 53 -2.50 -8.94 2.98
N HIS A 54 -2.79 -8.20 4.06
CA HIS A 54 -3.93 -7.28 4.08
C HIS A 54 -3.82 -6.30 2.90
N GLY A 55 -4.88 -6.17 2.11
CA GLY A 55 -4.87 -5.21 1.00
C GLY A 55 -4.60 -3.79 1.48
N ILE A 56 -5.20 -3.40 2.59
CA ILE A 56 -4.99 -2.08 3.20
C ILE A 56 -3.52 -1.88 3.60
N LEU A 57 -2.84 -2.93 4.05
CA LEU A 57 -1.41 -2.83 4.36
C LEU A 57 -0.59 -2.53 3.11
N THR A 58 -0.86 -3.23 2.00
CA THR A 58 -0.14 -2.98 0.75
C THR A 58 -0.38 -1.56 0.25
N SER A 59 -1.60 -1.03 0.42
CA SER A 59 -1.92 0.35 0.04
C SER A 59 -1.12 1.39 0.82
N GLY A 60 -0.58 1.02 1.97
CA GLY A 60 0.30 1.90 2.75
C GLY A 60 1.56 2.31 2.00
N LEU A 61 2.01 1.52 1.02
CA LEU A 61 3.15 1.92 0.17
C LEU A 61 2.81 3.15 -0.67
N ILE A 62 1.55 3.30 -1.07
CA ILE A 62 1.11 4.49 -1.81
C ILE A 62 1.32 5.72 -0.94
N SER A 63 0.92 5.63 0.32
CA SER A 63 1.14 6.71 1.30
C SER A 63 2.63 7.05 1.43
N ALA A 64 3.49 6.03 1.46
CA ALA A 64 4.94 6.24 1.55
C ALA A 64 5.49 7.02 0.35
N VAL A 65 5.02 6.71 -0.86
CA VAL A 65 5.43 7.43 -2.07
C VAL A 65 4.97 8.88 -2.00
N LEU A 66 3.71 9.10 -1.64
CA LEU A 66 3.12 10.44 -1.56
C LEU A 66 3.83 11.31 -0.52
N ALA A 67 4.10 10.75 0.63
CA ALA A 67 4.65 11.50 1.76
C ALA A 67 6.15 11.78 1.61
N ASN A 68 6.89 10.87 1.01
CA ASN A 68 8.35 10.90 1.02
C ASN A 68 8.97 11.30 -0.32
N LYS A 69 8.29 11.07 -1.42
CA LYS A 69 8.86 11.24 -2.76
C LYS A 69 8.11 12.19 -3.65
N LEU A 70 6.80 11.96 -3.88
CA LEU A 70 6.02 12.72 -4.86
C LEU A 70 4.57 12.85 -4.40
N PRO A 71 4.11 14.02 -3.99
CA PRO A 71 4.79 15.31 -3.91
C PRO A 71 5.86 15.44 -2.81
N GLY A 72 5.91 14.50 -1.86
CA GLY A 72 6.92 14.48 -0.82
C GLY A 72 6.47 15.18 0.47
N PRO A 73 7.43 15.56 1.32
CA PRO A 73 7.11 16.15 2.63
C PRO A 73 6.13 17.33 2.54
N GLY A 74 5.18 17.37 3.46
CA GLY A 74 4.12 18.37 3.48
C GLY A 74 2.82 17.95 2.83
N THR A 75 2.81 16.79 2.17
CA THR A 75 1.61 16.24 1.53
C THR A 75 0.59 15.81 2.58
N ILE A 76 -0.66 16.22 2.38
CA ILE A 76 -1.79 15.78 3.19
C ILE A 76 -2.68 14.86 2.35
N TYR A 77 -2.93 13.66 2.87
CA TYR A 77 -3.74 12.65 2.20
C TYR A 77 -5.21 12.92 2.49
N LEU A 78 -5.97 13.34 1.48
CA LEU A 78 -7.37 13.75 1.68
C LEU A 78 -8.37 12.63 1.44
N GLY A 79 -8.06 11.70 0.56
CA GLY A 79 -8.98 10.61 0.26
C GLY A 79 -8.41 9.64 -0.74
N GLN A 80 -9.09 8.50 -0.91
CA GLN A 80 -8.66 7.47 -1.86
C GLN A 80 -9.83 6.59 -2.23
N GLU A 81 -9.68 5.92 -3.37
CA GLU A 81 -10.53 4.84 -3.81
C GLU A 81 -9.63 3.67 -4.16
N LEU A 82 -9.92 2.49 -3.62
CA LEU A 82 -9.08 1.30 -3.80
C LEU A 82 -9.86 0.15 -4.39
N ARG A 83 -9.18 -0.64 -5.23
CA ARG A 83 -9.69 -1.91 -5.73
C ARG A 83 -8.60 -2.95 -5.60
N PHE A 84 -8.89 -4.05 -4.91
CA PHE A 84 -7.95 -5.15 -4.71
C PHE A 84 -8.29 -6.25 -5.72
N THR A 85 -7.45 -6.40 -6.74
CA THR A 85 -7.73 -7.30 -7.88
C THR A 85 -6.98 -8.62 -7.82
N VAL A 86 -5.85 -8.66 -7.12
CA VAL A 86 -4.97 -9.83 -7.04
C VAL A 86 -4.45 -9.95 -5.61
N PRO A 87 -4.42 -11.17 -5.03
CA PRO A 87 -3.87 -11.34 -3.69
C PRO A 87 -2.36 -11.15 -3.69
N VAL A 88 -1.83 -10.64 -2.58
CA VAL A 88 -0.40 -10.56 -2.30
C VAL A 88 -0.11 -11.59 -1.21
N PHE A 89 0.85 -12.47 -1.47
CA PHE A 89 1.26 -13.49 -0.50
C PHE A 89 2.45 -13.02 0.32
N LEU A 90 2.61 -13.59 1.52
CA LEU A 90 3.79 -13.32 2.33
C LEU A 90 5.04 -13.69 1.55
N GLY A 91 6.03 -12.80 1.53
CA GLY A 91 7.26 -12.98 0.76
C GLY A 91 7.23 -12.35 -0.62
N ASP A 92 6.09 -11.86 -1.07
CA ASP A 92 5.99 -11.19 -2.37
C ASP A 92 6.59 -9.79 -2.31
N ASP A 93 7.27 -9.41 -3.39
CA ASP A 93 7.73 -8.05 -3.60
C ASP A 93 6.63 -7.24 -4.23
N VAL A 94 6.33 -6.07 -3.66
CA VAL A 94 5.30 -5.18 -4.15
C VAL A 94 5.92 -3.82 -4.48
N THR A 95 5.61 -3.30 -5.66
CA THR A 95 6.01 -1.96 -6.06
C THR A 95 4.77 -1.08 -6.11
N ALA A 96 4.82 0.04 -5.38
CA ALA A 96 3.82 1.10 -5.51
C ALA A 96 4.39 2.19 -6.39
N GLU A 97 3.66 2.53 -7.45
CA GLU A 97 4.02 3.65 -8.34
C GLU A 97 2.92 4.69 -8.27
N VAL A 98 3.33 5.94 -8.15
CA VAL A 98 2.42 7.09 -8.15
C VAL A 98 2.76 7.97 -9.33
N GLU A 99 1.72 8.44 -10.02
CA GLU A 99 1.84 9.38 -11.12
C GLU A 99 0.93 10.57 -10.85
N ILE A 100 1.44 11.79 -11.09
CA ILE A 100 0.61 12.99 -11.00
C ILE A 100 -0.29 13.03 -12.23
N ALA A 101 -1.59 12.86 -12.00
CA ALA A 101 -2.60 12.84 -13.05
C ALA A 101 -3.22 14.22 -13.29
N GLU A 102 -3.35 15.02 -12.24
CA GLU A 102 -4.00 16.34 -12.31
C GLU A 102 -3.43 17.27 -11.24
N ILE A 103 -3.31 18.53 -11.57
CA ILE A 103 -2.89 19.56 -10.63
C ILE A 103 -3.97 20.65 -10.62
N ARG A 104 -4.48 20.96 -9.43
CA ARG A 104 -5.52 21.98 -9.24
C ARG A 104 -4.99 23.06 -8.32
N GLU A 105 -4.87 24.26 -8.85
CA GLU A 105 -4.35 25.41 -8.09
C GLU A 105 -5.36 26.01 -7.12
N ASP A 106 -6.64 25.70 -7.31
CA ASP A 106 -7.74 26.19 -6.47
C ASP A 106 -7.98 25.35 -5.21
N LYS A 107 -7.15 24.35 -4.98
CA LYS A 107 -7.29 23.40 -3.87
C LYS A 107 -6.04 23.33 -3.01
#